data_4cc92d9ed0ddf4c2422c21475563d974
#
_entry.id   4cc92d9ed0ddf4c2422c21475563d974
#
_cell.length_a   1.000
_cell.length_b   1.000
_cell.length_c   1.000
_cell.angle_alpha   90.00
_cell.angle_beta   90.00
_cell.angle_gamma   90.00
#
_symmetry.space_group_name_H-M   'P 1'
#
loop_
_entity.id
_entity.type
_entity.pdbx_description
1 polymer ?
#
loop_
_entity_poly.entity_id
_entity_poly.type
_entity_poly.pdbx_seq_one_letter_code
_entity_poly.pdbx_strand_id
1 'polypeptide(L)'
;MSISRVAVVGAGILGVAAAREVTMRFPAAEVTVFDKADAVAAHQSGHTSGIVDSGLDQEPGSAAAELTKRGLQLLLPYMAEAGVPYRECGQLLIAQNTDEAERLEEIFARAKDNEVPGARLLERHEIGAVEPAVRGVLGLFSPHAAVADFSALTAALASDVRGAGGTFRFGTEVTGVDAMSNEVRLRGRPVPAEDLPAGDAAAASESGDGARGEGTADERDEHDGAAGPDGRGAENADAHDSRDEQVRDRPRTYRGEESREPVIGIGDELRDRFGGQDWFKQAESTIGEWTQKLSDSWSRREDSRTGGARSRDGDTPSKSRRDGSVRDAAVEEVLGAFDIVIVCAGLQADRLATAAGLDAEPRIVPFTSDFYRIPAADTDSPTGTEVVRGIVGSVPDPQAPFTETSIVRGLDDGLILGPNTFVALGRETYDRHGFDLADISSTARSKGFWKFAAQTAKTVARGVKPLVSRTAFVDGIRRFVPELDPTTVVPGTRGVRAQAMTADGELIDELTVTKRGRLTMVRSVPKWAATSALAIAETIVDRAFENTTR
;
A
#
# COMPACT_ATOMS: atom_id res chain seq x y z
N MET A 1 31.14 13.90 21.62
CA MET A 1 31.37 12.48 21.30
C MET A 1 31.07 12.29 19.83
N SER A 2 31.94 11.59 19.09
CA SER A 2 31.64 11.23 17.70
C SER A 2 30.48 10.22 17.70
N ILE A 3 29.45 10.46 16.92
CA ILE A 3 28.39 9.48 16.69
C ILE A 3 28.99 8.45 15.74
N SER A 4 29.03 7.19 16.18
CA SER A 4 29.65 6.12 15.42
C SER A 4 28.65 5.03 14.99
N ARG A 5 27.59 4.78 15.77
CA ARG A 5 26.61 3.72 15.46
C ARG A 5 25.19 4.25 15.47
N VAL A 6 24.51 4.08 14.34
CA VAL A 6 23.11 4.51 14.17
C VAL A 6 22.27 3.29 13.78
N ALA A 7 21.18 3.06 14.49
CA ALA A 7 20.19 2.06 14.08
C ALA A 7 18.93 2.74 13.54
N VAL A 8 18.39 2.14 12.46
CA VAL A 8 17.07 2.46 11.94
C VAL A 8 16.19 1.23 12.05
N VAL A 9 14.99 1.38 12.61
CA VAL A 9 14.01 0.30 12.78
C VAL A 9 12.87 0.51 11.78
N GLY A 10 12.74 -0.42 10.85
CA GLY A 10 11.79 -0.41 9.73
C GLY A 10 12.51 -0.15 8.40
N ALA A 11 12.39 -1.10 7.45
CA ALA A 11 12.93 -1.01 6.08
C ALA A 11 11.84 -0.63 5.06
N GLY A 12 10.77 0.05 5.48
CA GLY A 12 9.87 0.77 4.60
C GLY A 12 10.53 2.02 4.02
N ILE A 13 9.88 2.68 3.07
CA ILE A 13 10.43 3.83 2.35
C ILE A 13 10.99 4.93 3.28
N LEU A 14 10.31 5.24 4.39
CA LEU A 14 10.76 6.28 5.32
C LEU A 14 12.01 5.88 6.11
N GLY A 15 12.08 4.62 6.57
CA GLY A 15 13.24 4.13 7.29
C GLY A 15 14.47 4.05 6.40
N VAL A 16 14.30 3.55 5.17
CA VAL A 16 15.39 3.48 4.19
C VAL A 16 15.84 4.87 3.75
N ALA A 17 14.91 5.80 3.50
CA ALA A 17 15.23 7.19 3.18
C ALA A 17 15.98 7.88 4.34
N ALA A 18 15.55 7.67 5.60
CA ALA A 18 16.26 8.19 6.78
C ALA A 18 17.65 7.57 6.93
N ALA A 19 17.80 6.26 6.70
CA ALA A 19 19.12 5.61 6.72
C ALA A 19 20.06 6.20 5.65
N ARG A 20 19.54 6.40 4.42
CA ARG A 20 20.29 7.06 3.33
C ARG A 20 20.71 8.48 3.72
N GLU A 21 19.80 9.25 4.27
CA GLU A 21 20.09 10.61 4.71
C GLU A 21 21.17 10.66 5.79
N VAL A 22 21.15 9.69 6.73
CA VAL A 22 22.22 9.52 7.73
C VAL A 22 23.55 9.19 7.06
N THR A 23 23.59 8.24 6.12
CA THR A 23 24.87 7.87 5.45
C THR A 23 25.45 9.02 4.64
N MET A 24 24.62 9.87 4.04
CA MET A 24 25.07 11.04 3.29
C MET A 24 25.63 12.13 4.20
N ARG A 25 24.94 12.45 5.30
CA ARG A 25 25.35 13.54 6.21
C ARG A 25 26.48 13.13 7.17
N PHE A 26 26.52 11.86 7.53
CA PHE A 26 27.46 11.32 8.52
C PHE A 26 28.17 10.08 7.96
N PRO A 27 29.06 10.25 6.96
CA PRO A 27 29.67 9.11 6.25
C PRO A 27 30.59 8.25 7.13
N ALA A 28 30.94 8.72 8.34
CA ALA A 28 31.70 7.95 9.30
C ALA A 28 30.82 7.10 10.25
N ALA A 29 29.51 7.22 10.18
CA ALA A 29 28.59 6.48 11.03
C ALA A 29 28.31 5.09 10.44
N GLU A 30 28.40 4.06 11.28
CA GLU A 30 27.94 2.72 10.96
C GLU A 30 26.41 2.67 11.07
N VAL A 31 25.73 2.55 9.93
CA VAL A 31 24.27 2.50 9.88
C VAL A 31 23.80 1.05 9.77
N THR A 32 22.90 0.63 10.66
CA THR A 32 22.24 -0.68 10.61
C THR A 32 20.72 -0.49 10.54
N VAL A 33 20.08 -1.04 9.52
CA VAL A 33 18.62 -1.06 9.35
C VAL A 33 18.09 -2.43 9.77
N PHE A 34 17.11 -2.44 10.66
CA PHE A 34 16.44 -3.66 11.13
C PHE A 34 15.03 -3.74 10.56
N ASP A 35 14.63 -4.89 10.04
CA ASP A 35 13.25 -5.17 9.70
C ASP A 35 12.90 -6.62 10.00
N LYS A 36 11.64 -6.84 10.36
CA LYS A 36 11.10 -8.18 10.62
C LYS A 36 10.81 -8.96 9.34
N ALA A 37 10.56 -8.25 8.22
CA ALA A 37 10.42 -8.85 6.90
C ALA A 37 11.78 -9.28 6.34
N ASP A 38 11.77 -10.01 5.24
CA ASP A 38 12.95 -10.48 4.52
C ASP A 38 13.45 -9.52 3.44
N ALA A 39 12.68 -8.46 3.16
CA ALA A 39 12.98 -7.48 2.12
C ALA A 39 12.58 -6.06 2.52
N VAL A 40 13.09 -5.07 1.78
CA VAL A 40 12.60 -3.68 1.88
C VAL A 40 11.21 -3.57 1.27
N ALA A 41 10.44 -2.56 1.69
CA ALA A 41 9.11 -2.25 1.20
C ALA A 41 8.07 -3.39 1.35
N ALA A 42 8.34 -4.43 2.11
CA ALA A 42 7.46 -5.60 2.27
C ALA A 42 6.06 -5.28 2.85
N HIS A 43 5.89 -4.11 3.46
CA HIS A 43 4.63 -3.67 4.07
C HIS A 43 4.01 -2.51 3.28
N GLN A 44 3.53 -1.45 3.97
CA GLN A 44 2.79 -0.33 3.37
C GLN A 44 3.44 0.25 2.09
N SER A 45 4.76 0.35 2.06
CA SER A 45 5.50 0.97 0.94
C SER A 45 5.34 0.22 -0.38
N GLY A 46 5.23 -1.12 -0.34
CA GLY A 46 5.01 -1.98 -1.51
C GLY A 46 3.54 -2.17 -1.88
N HIS A 47 2.60 -1.67 -1.07
CA HIS A 47 1.17 -1.93 -1.25
C HIS A 47 0.39 -0.62 -1.44
N THR A 48 0.77 0.17 -2.45
CA THR A 48 0.20 1.48 -2.78
C THR A 48 -0.41 1.49 -4.17
N SER A 49 -1.13 2.56 -4.50
CA SER A 49 -1.59 2.82 -5.88
C SER A 49 -0.48 3.33 -6.81
N GLY A 50 0.70 3.61 -6.27
CA GLY A 50 1.79 4.22 -7.02
C GLY A 50 1.66 5.71 -7.30
N ILE A 51 0.64 6.39 -6.81
CA ILE A 51 0.42 7.82 -7.07
C ILE A 51 1.50 8.66 -6.40
N VAL A 52 2.19 9.47 -7.19
CA VAL A 52 3.02 10.59 -6.76
C VAL A 52 2.13 11.82 -6.76
N ASP A 53 1.77 12.28 -5.57
CA ASP A 53 0.81 13.37 -5.38
C ASP A 53 1.43 14.72 -5.76
N SER A 54 0.64 15.56 -6.44
CA SER A 54 1.07 16.90 -6.85
C SER A 54 0.80 18.01 -5.81
N GLY A 55 0.17 17.69 -4.67
CA GLY A 55 -0.11 18.62 -3.59
C GLY A 55 -1.36 19.47 -3.80
N LEU A 56 -2.33 19.00 -4.59
CA LEU A 56 -3.54 19.78 -4.92
C LEU A 56 -4.39 20.12 -3.70
N ASP A 57 -4.59 19.18 -2.78
CA ASP A 57 -5.56 19.26 -1.69
C ASP A 57 -4.93 19.66 -0.33
N GLN A 58 -3.63 19.93 -0.31
CA GLN A 58 -2.92 20.27 0.92
C GLN A 58 -3.34 21.65 1.44
N GLU A 59 -3.48 21.78 2.77
CA GLU A 59 -3.74 23.06 3.41
C GLU A 59 -2.53 24.01 3.28
N PRO A 60 -2.70 25.21 2.72
CA PRO A 60 -1.59 26.14 2.52
C PRO A 60 -0.86 26.49 3.81
N GLY A 61 0.49 26.48 3.77
CA GLY A 61 1.33 26.74 4.93
C GLY A 61 1.40 25.62 5.96
N SER A 62 0.74 24.48 5.70
CA SER A 62 0.87 23.29 6.54
C SER A 62 2.21 22.59 6.33
N ALA A 63 2.68 21.87 7.35
CA ALA A 63 3.86 21.02 7.21
C ALA A 63 3.70 19.97 6.09
N ALA A 64 2.49 19.49 5.85
CA ALA A 64 2.20 18.54 4.78
C ALA A 64 2.41 19.17 3.39
N ALA A 65 1.98 20.42 3.17
CA ALA A 65 2.19 21.15 1.92
C ALA A 65 3.69 21.38 1.65
N GLU A 66 4.43 21.85 2.67
CA GLU A 66 5.87 22.08 2.59
C GLU A 66 6.64 20.78 2.29
N LEU A 67 6.30 19.68 2.99
CA LEU A 67 6.92 18.38 2.79
C LEU A 67 6.60 17.81 1.41
N THR A 68 5.39 18.00 0.89
CA THR A 68 5.03 17.54 -0.45
C THR A 68 5.78 18.33 -1.52
N LYS A 69 5.81 19.66 -1.41
CA LYS A 69 6.56 20.52 -2.34
C LYS A 69 8.05 20.17 -2.36
N ARG A 70 8.67 20.03 -1.16
CA ARG A 70 10.08 19.64 -1.03
C ARG A 70 10.30 18.20 -1.51
N GLY A 71 9.36 17.29 -1.18
CA GLY A 71 9.41 15.90 -1.60
C GLY A 71 9.48 15.74 -3.11
N LEU A 72 8.61 16.40 -3.86
CA LEU A 72 8.62 16.39 -5.32
C LEU A 72 9.94 16.89 -5.92
N GLN A 73 10.52 17.97 -5.35
CA GLN A 73 11.80 18.52 -5.78
C GLN A 73 12.96 17.52 -5.62
N LEU A 74 12.88 16.63 -4.62
CA LEU A 74 13.90 15.62 -4.36
C LEU A 74 13.61 14.30 -5.09
N LEU A 75 12.35 13.88 -5.10
CA LEU A 75 11.94 12.55 -5.53
C LEU A 75 12.06 12.36 -7.04
N LEU A 76 11.52 13.28 -7.85
CA LEU A 76 11.49 13.13 -9.30
C LEU A 76 12.90 13.08 -9.91
N PRO A 77 13.84 14.00 -9.56
CA PRO A 77 15.21 13.91 -10.01
C PRO A 77 15.91 12.61 -9.58
N TYR A 78 15.69 12.21 -8.32
CA TYR A 78 16.27 10.97 -7.81
C TYR A 78 15.78 9.74 -8.58
N MET A 79 14.47 9.63 -8.83
CA MET A 79 13.92 8.50 -9.60
C MET A 79 14.50 8.45 -11.03
N ALA A 80 14.63 9.61 -11.67
CA ALA A 80 15.23 9.72 -13.01
C ALA A 80 16.69 9.28 -13.02
N GLU A 81 17.49 9.71 -12.03
CA GLU A 81 18.91 9.34 -11.90
C GLU A 81 19.11 7.87 -11.57
N ALA A 82 18.31 7.34 -10.64
CA ALA A 82 18.38 5.96 -10.19
C ALA A 82 17.70 4.94 -11.13
N GLY A 83 17.07 5.40 -12.22
CA GLY A 83 16.36 4.54 -13.17
C GLY A 83 15.12 3.87 -12.57
N VAL A 84 14.51 4.48 -11.55
CA VAL A 84 13.26 3.97 -10.96
C VAL A 84 12.11 4.22 -11.94
N PRO A 85 11.28 3.21 -12.23
CA PRO A 85 10.15 3.38 -13.13
C PRO A 85 9.14 4.41 -12.60
N TYR A 86 8.86 5.45 -13.39
CA TYR A 86 7.78 6.41 -13.13
C TYR A 86 7.27 7.01 -14.43
N ARG A 87 6.06 7.54 -14.41
CA ARG A 87 5.44 8.23 -15.54
C ARG A 87 4.64 9.43 -15.06
N GLU A 88 5.00 10.64 -15.50
CA GLU A 88 4.13 11.80 -15.38
C GLU A 88 2.93 11.63 -16.33
N CYS A 89 1.74 11.59 -15.79
CA CYS A 89 0.51 11.33 -16.54
C CYS A 89 -0.61 12.31 -16.22
N GLY A 90 -0.40 13.19 -15.24
CA GLY A 90 -1.38 14.13 -14.75
C GLY A 90 -2.46 13.49 -13.88
N GLN A 91 -3.15 14.35 -13.12
CA GLN A 91 -4.27 14.00 -12.26
C GLN A 91 -5.47 14.90 -12.54
N LEU A 92 -6.63 14.30 -12.70
CA LEU A 92 -7.91 14.98 -12.87
C LEU A 92 -8.81 14.62 -11.69
N LEU A 93 -9.12 15.58 -10.81
CA LEU A 93 -10.21 15.47 -9.85
C LEU A 93 -11.50 15.91 -10.54
N ILE A 94 -12.58 15.13 -10.35
CA ILE A 94 -13.81 15.31 -11.11
C ILE A 94 -15.03 15.48 -10.21
N ALA A 95 -15.74 16.59 -10.34
CA ALA A 95 -17.00 16.88 -9.68
C ALA A 95 -18.18 16.38 -10.50
N GLN A 96 -19.14 15.72 -9.83
CA GLN A 96 -20.34 15.13 -10.42
C GLN A 96 -21.60 15.98 -10.18
N ASN A 97 -21.55 16.90 -9.23
CA ASN A 97 -22.66 17.76 -8.83
C ASN A 97 -22.12 19.12 -8.34
N THR A 98 -23.04 20.04 -8.01
CA THR A 98 -22.68 21.40 -7.58
C THR A 98 -21.89 21.43 -6.28
N ASP A 99 -22.27 20.62 -5.28
CA ASP A 99 -21.58 20.59 -3.98
C ASP A 99 -20.14 20.11 -4.13
N GLU A 100 -19.90 19.14 -5.01
CA GLU A 100 -18.55 18.68 -5.36
C GLU A 100 -17.79 19.74 -6.17
N ALA A 101 -18.47 20.50 -7.03
CA ALA A 101 -17.83 21.58 -7.79
C ALA A 101 -17.37 22.72 -6.88
N GLU A 102 -18.19 23.13 -5.90
CA GLU A 102 -17.81 24.14 -4.91
C GLU A 102 -16.58 23.69 -4.12
N ARG A 103 -16.54 22.45 -3.64
CA ARG A 103 -15.34 21.90 -2.97
C ARG A 103 -14.11 21.85 -3.89
N LEU A 104 -14.33 21.56 -5.18
CA LEU A 104 -13.22 21.53 -6.15
C LEU A 104 -12.62 22.91 -6.40
N GLU A 105 -13.44 23.96 -6.37
CA GLU A 105 -12.99 25.35 -6.44
C GLU A 105 -12.18 25.75 -5.20
N GLU A 106 -12.57 25.28 -4.01
CA GLU A 106 -11.81 25.47 -2.77
C GLU A 106 -10.45 24.75 -2.85
N ILE A 107 -10.40 23.50 -3.35
CA ILE A 107 -9.16 22.77 -3.56
C ILE A 107 -8.27 23.51 -4.57
N PHE A 108 -8.84 24.03 -5.64
CA PHE A 108 -8.09 24.82 -6.60
C PHE A 108 -7.51 26.11 -6.01
N ALA A 109 -8.24 26.78 -5.11
CA ALA A 109 -7.72 27.94 -4.40
C ALA A 109 -6.49 27.55 -3.55
N ARG A 110 -6.56 26.44 -2.80
CA ARG A 110 -5.40 25.90 -2.06
C ARG A 110 -4.24 25.54 -2.97
N ALA A 111 -4.51 24.88 -4.10
CA ALA A 111 -3.47 24.52 -5.08
C ALA A 111 -2.74 25.75 -5.63
N LYS A 112 -3.44 26.89 -5.84
CA LYS A 112 -2.81 28.16 -6.22
C LYS A 112 -1.95 28.73 -5.10
N ASP A 113 -2.45 28.74 -3.86
CA ASP A 113 -1.72 29.24 -2.70
C ASP A 113 -0.47 28.41 -2.42
N ASN A 114 -0.51 27.10 -2.70
CA ASN A 114 0.63 26.19 -2.65
C ASN A 114 1.55 26.27 -3.88
N GLU A 115 1.21 27.12 -4.87
CA GLU A 115 1.97 27.27 -6.11
C GLU A 115 2.10 25.96 -6.91
N VAL A 116 1.05 25.10 -6.92
CA VAL A 116 1.07 23.85 -7.69
C VAL A 116 1.16 24.18 -9.18
N PRO A 117 2.23 23.75 -9.88
CA PRO A 117 2.46 24.18 -11.25
C PRO A 117 1.40 23.64 -12.19
N GLY A 118 0.87 24.51 -13.09
CA GLY A 118 -0.05 24.10 -14.14
C GLY A 118 -1.44 23.65 -13.69
N ALA A 119 -1.76 23.73 -12.39
CA ALA A 119 -3.08 23.39 -11.87
C ALA A 119 -4.13 24.34 -12.47
N ARG A 120 -5.22 23.79 -13.01
CA ARG A 120 -6.29 24.55 -13.65
C ARG A 120 -7.64 23.87 -13.55
N LEU A 121 -8.71 24.68 -13.46
CA LEU A 121 -10.06 24.20 -13.59
C LEU A 121 -10.36 23.92 -15.07
N LEU A 122 -11.16 22.88 -15.29
CA LEU A 122 -11.67 22.46 -16.60
C LEU A 122 -13.19 22.51 -16.58
N GLU A 123 -13.75 23.27 -17.48
CA GLU A 123 -15.18 23.22 -17.71
C GLU A 123 -15.59 21.89 -18.36
N ARG A 124 -16.88 21.58 -18.29
CA ARG A 124 -17.44 20.32 -18.80
C ARG A 124 -16.97 19.94 -20.20
N HIS A 125 -16.83 20.92 -21.09
CA HIS A 125 -16.43 20.69 -22.48
C HIS A 125 -14.93 20.45 -22.64
N GLU A 126 -14.10 20.87 -21.67
CA GLU A 126 -12.64 20.71 -21.69
C GLU A 126 -12.20 19.37 -21.08
N ILE A 127 -13.00 18.76 -20.19
CA ILE A 127 -12.70 17.50 -19.52
C ILE A 127 -12.37 16.42 -20.55
N GLY A 128 -13.17 16.29 -21.60
CA GLY A 128 -12.98 15.29 -22.64
C GLY A 128 -11.72 15.46 -23.49
N ALA A 129 -11.10 16.64 -23.49
CA ALA A 129 -9.83 16.86 -24.17
C ALA A 129 -8.65 16.23 -23.39
N VAL A 130 -8.76 16.20 -22.06
CA VAL A 130 -7.76 15.59 -21.17
C VAL A 130 -8.03 14.09 -21.03
N GLU A 131 -9.25 13.72 -20.64
CA GLU A 131 -9.69 12.35 -20.39
C GLU A 131 -10.99 12.07 -21.17
N PRO A 132 -10.91 11.47 -22.36
CA PRO A 132 -12.05 11.36 -23.27
C PRO A 132 -13.25 10.58 -22.73
N ALA A 133 -13.01 9.56 -21.90
CA ALA A 133 -14.07 8.73 -21.31
C ALA A 133 -14.65 9.30 -20.00
N VAL A 134 -14.06 10.40 -19.47
CA VAL A 134 -14.48 10.99 -18.19
C VAL A 134 -15.63 11.97 -18.39
N ARG A 135 -16.57 11.93 -17.45
CA ARG A 135 -17.76 12.81 -17.44
C ARG A 135 -17.90 13.48 -16.07
N GLY A 136 -18.19 14.77 -16.06
CA GLY A 136 -18.40 15.56 -14.84
C GLY A 136 -18.95 16.95 -15.16
N VAL A 137 -19.17 17.74 -14.12
CA VAL A 137 -19.66 19.14 -14.24
C VAL A 137 -18.49 20.13 -14.19
N LEU A 138 -17.43 19.81 -13.43
CA LEU A 138 -16.21 20.59 -13.29
C LEU A 138 -15.05 19.63 -13.07
N GLY A 139 -13.85 19.95 -13.56
CA GLY A 139 -12.61 19.20 -13.33
C GLY A 139 -11.52 20.10 -12.75
N LEU A 140 -10.65 19.56 -11.92
CA LEU A 140 -9.39 20.18 -11.53
C LEU A 140 -8.24 19.29 -12.03
N PHE A 141 -7.45 19.85 -12.93
CA PHE A 141 -6.35 19.14 -13.58
C PHE A 141 -4.98 19.64 -13.08
N SER A 142 -4.12 18.71 -12.67
CA SER A 142 -2.69 18.94 -12.43
C SER A 142 -1.88 18.11 -13.42
N PRO A 143 -1.04 18.72 -14.27
CA PRO A 143 -0.28 18.00 -15.29
C PRO A 143 0.90 17.19 -14.71
N HIS A 144 1.39 17.54 -13.52
CA HIS A 144 2.64 17.02 -12.93
C HIS A 144 2.45 15.90 -11.90
N ALA A 145 1.23 15.40 -11.71
CA ALA A 145 1.04 14.18 -10.96
C ALA A 145 1.59 12.98 -11.76
N ALA A 146 2.14 12.01 -11.05
CA ALA A 146 2.79 10.87 -11.67
C ALA A 146 2.37 9.55 -11.02
N VAL A 147 2.72 8.45 -11.67
CA VAL A 147 2.68 7.10 -11.12
C VAL A 147 4.09 6.56 -11.06
N ALA A 148 4.47 5.96 -9.94
CA ALA A 148 5.81 5.42 -9.70
C ALA A 148 5.76 4.05 -9.02
N ASP A 149 6.82 3.28 -9.19
CA ASP A 149 7.06 2.06 -8.42
C ASP A 149 7.80 2.40 -7.11
N PHE A 150 7.04 2.51 -6.01
CA PHE A 150 7.60 2.80 -4.70
C PHE A 150 8.39 1.63 -4.10
N SER A 151 8.17 0.40 -4.56
CA SER A 151 9.00 -0.75 -4.18
C SER A 151 10.38 -0.63 -4.82
N ALA A 152 10.44 -0.37 -6.12
CA ALA A 152 11.69 -0.11 -6.83
C ALA A 152 12.42 1.12 -6.28
N LEU A 153 11.69 2.19 -5.95
CA LEU A 153 12.27 3.37 -5.29
C LEU A 153 12.92 3.01 -3.96
N THR A 154 12.22 2.26 -3.11
CA THR A 154 12.76 1.85 -1.81
C THR A 154 13.98 0.95 -1.97
N ALA A 155 13.98 0.07 -2.97
CA ALA A 155 15.12 -0.78 -3.30
C ALA A 155 16.34 0.03 -3.80
N ALA A 156 16.13 1.06 -4.62
CA ALA A 156 17.18 1.96 -5.07
C ALA A 156 17.80 2.74 -3.89
N LEU A 157 16.96 3.31 -3.00
CA LEU A 157 17.43 3.97 -1.78
C LEU A 157 18.23 3.00 -0.88
N ALA A 158 17.79 1.73 -0.76
CA ALA A 158 18.52 0.72 0.00
C ALA A 158 19.85 0.34 -0.65
N SER A 159 19.94 0.39 -1.98
CA SER A 159 21.22 0.21 -2.69
C SER A 159 22.20 1.31 -2.36
N ASP A 160 21.74 2.59 -2.30
CA ASP A 160 22.57 3.71 -1.88
C ASP A 160 23.11 3.51 -0.44
N VAL A 161 22.24 3.09 0.49
CA VAL A 161 22.64 2.79 1.88
C VAL A 161 23.73 1.73 1.91
N ARG A 162 23.56 0.62 1.16
CA ARG A 162 24.55 -0.45 1.07
C ARG A 162 25.85 0.03 0.41
N GLY A 163 25.76 0.82 -0.66
CA GLY A 163 26.91 1.42 -1.34
C GLY A 163 27.72 2.35 -0.42
N ALA A 164 27.08 2.99 0.54
CA ALA A 164 27.70 3.80 1.57
C ALA A 164 28.21 2.99 2.80
N GLY A 165 28.13 1.64 2.77
CA GLY A 165 28.57 0.76 3.85
C GLY A 165 27.54 0.46 4.92
N GLY A 166 26.28 0.91 4.76
CA GLY A 166 25.18 0.57 5.65
C GLY A 166 24.75 -0.90 5.51
N THR A 167 24.23 -1.47 6.57
CA THR A 167 23.86 -2.88 6.65
C THR A 167 22.36 -3.04 6.92
N PHE A 168 21.78 -4.15 6.44
CA PHE A 168 20.39 -4.54 6.69
C PHE A 168 20.34 -5.85 7.45
N ARG A 169 19.54 -5.89 8.52
CA ARG A 169 19.24 -7.09 9.30
C ARG A 169 17.75 -7.41 9.15
N PHE A 170 17.44 -8.16 8.11
CA PHE A 170 16.11 -8.68 7.83
C PHE A 170 15.77 -9.88 8.73
N GLY A 171 14.47 -10.27 8.75
CA GLY A 171 13.98 -11.35 9.58
C GLY A 171 14.19 -11.10 11.08
N THR A 172 14.31 -9.83 11.49
CA THR A 172 14.62 -9.44 12.87
C THR A 172 13.56 -8.48 13.39
N GLU A 173 12.66 -8.97 14.23
CA GLU A 173 11.66 -8.16 14.89
C GLU A 173 12.25 -7.43 16.08
N VAL A 174 12.25 -6.10 16.05
CA VAL A 174 12.58 -5.28 17.22
C VAL A 174 11.36 -5.22 18.14
N THR A 175 11.51 -5.72 19.35
CA THR A 175 10.44 -5.83 20.35
C THR A 175 10.60 -4.86 21.49
N GLY A 176 11.81 -4.34 21.73
CA GLY A 176 12.12 -3.43 22.83
C GLY A 176 13.16 -2.38 22.47
N VAL A 177 13.02 -1.20 23.08
CA VAL A 177 13.91 -0.05 22.89
C VAL A 177 14.18 0.57 24.27
N ASP A 178 15.39 0.38 24.77
CA ASP A 178 15.80 0.88 26.07
C ASP A 178 16.65 2.14 25.90
N ALA A 179 16.03 3.32 26.04
CA ALA A 179 16.71 4.60 25.94
C ALA A 179 17.46 4.93 27.23
N MET A 180 18.78 4.96 27.17
CA MET A 180 19.67 5.35 28.26
C MET A 180 20.24 6.76 28.03
N SER A 181 21.01 7.28 28.97
CA SER A 181 21.57 8.63 28.86
C SER A 181 22.60 8.77 27.75
N ASN A 182 23.37 7.72 27.46
CA ASN A 182 24.52 7.74 26.53
C ASN A 182 24.35 6.80 25.33
N GLU A 183 23.39 5.88 25.36
CA GLU A 183 23.13 4.91 24.30
C GLU A 183 21.65 4.51 24.28
N VAL A 184 21.24 3.87 23.18
CA VAL A 184 19.94 3.19 23.08
C VAL A 184 20.21 1.72 22.77
N ARG A 185 19.66 0.81 23.57
CA ARG A 185 19.73 -0.64 23.33
C ARG A 185 18.48 -1.12 22.64
N LEU A 186 18.68 -1.90 21.59
CA LEU A 186 17.59 -2.58 20.91
C LEU A 186 17.55 -4.04 21.39
N ARG A 187 16.33 -4.50 21.67
CA ARG A 187 16.01 -5.90 21.91
C ARG A 187 15.09 -6.40 20.81
N GLY A 188 15.21 -7.67 20.49
CA GLY A 188 14.41 -8.25 19.44
C GLY A 188 14.55 -9.76 19.37
N ARG A 189 13.94 -10.33 18.36
CA ARG A 189 13.96 -11.77 18.11
C ARG A 189 13.99 -12.06 16.61
N PRO A 190 14.52 -13.19 16.19
CA PRO A 190 14.40 -13.65 14.82
C PRO A 190 12.94 -13.97 14.51
N VAL A 191 12.50 -13.62 13.29
CA VAL A 191 11.21 -14.03 12.76
C VAL A 191 11.38 -15.38 12.09
N PRO A 192 10.58 -16.41 12.44
CA PRO A 192 10.63 -17.70 11.78
C PRO A 192 10.37 -17.56 10.27
N ALA A 193 11.09 -18.33 9.44
CA ALA A 193 10.97 -18.24 7.99
C ALA A 193 9.53 -18.51 7.47
N GLU A 194 8.76 -19.29 8.21
CA GLU A 194 7.35 -19.59 7.93
C GLU A 194 6.39 -18.44 8.22
N ASP A 195 6.81 -17.46 9.05
CA ASP A 195 6.06 -16.27 9.43
C ASP A 195 6.48 -15.01 8.63
N LEU A 196 7.50 -15.14 7.76
CA LEU A 196 7.91 -14.05 6.88
C LEU A 196 6.83 -13.81 5.81
N PRO A 197 6.45 -12.55 5.57
CA PRO A 197 5.53 -12.24 4.48
C PRO A 197 6.18 -12.67 3.16
N ALA A 198 5.44 -13.44 2.35
CA ALA A 198 5.90 -13.78 1.00
C ALA A 198 6.03 -12.47 0.21
N GLY A 199 7.25 -12.04 -0.04
CA GLY A 199 7.51 -10.82 -0.77
C GLY A 199 7.18 -11.02 -2.25
N ASP A 200 6.33 -10.17 -2.81
CA ASP A 200 6.07 -10.08 -4.25
C ASP A 200 7.34 -9.67 -5.06
N ALA A 201 8.46 -9.43 -4.38
CA ALA A 201 9.74 -9.06 -4.97
C ALA A 201 10.44 -10.22 -5.73
N ALA A 202 9.97 -11.45 -5.62
CA ALA A 202 10.54 -12.59 -6.35
C ALA A 202 10.23 -12.56 -7.85
N ALA A 203 9.22 -11.83 -8.31
CA ALA A 203 8.87 -11.74 -9.72
C ALA A 203 9.78 -10.82 -10.55
N ALA A 204 10.60 -9.97 -9.91
CA ALA A 204 11.49 -9.03 -10.58
C ALA A 204 12.93 -9.54 -10.77
N SER A 205 13.32 -10.67 -10.15
CA SER A 205 14.70 -11.17 -10.17
C SER A 205 14.97 -12.25 -11.25
N GLU A 206 13.96 -12.76 -11.94
CA GLU A 206 14.17 -13.80 -12.97
C GLU A 206 14.42 -13.26 -14.41
N SER A 207 14.38 -11.95 -14.63
CA SER A 207 14.62 -11.37 -15.96
C SER A 207 16.05 -10.82 -16.21
N GLY A 208 17.00 -11.08 -15.31
CA GLY A 208 18.32 -10.42 -15.32
C GLY A 208 19.57 -11.31 -15.31
N ASP A 209 19.50 -12.60 -15.67
CA ASP A 209 20.73 -13.40 -15.78
C ASP A 209 20.75 -14.23 -17.09
N GLY A 210 21.24 -13.60 -18.13
CA GLY A 210 21.39 -14.25 -19.44
C GLY A 210 22.26 -13.47 -20.42
N ALA A 211 23.49 -13.06 -20.02
CA ALA A 211 24.56 -12.77 -20.99
C ALA A 211 25.91 -12.54 -20.30
N ARG A 212 26.59 -13.58 -19.92
CA ARG A 212 28.06 -13.59 -19.86
C ARG A 212 28.56 -14.76 -20.71
N GLY A 213 28.79 -14.47 -21.99
CA GLY A 213 29.52 -15.34 -22.89
C GLY A 213 31.01 -15.16 -22.62
N GLU A 214 31.67 -16.24 -22.24
CA GLU A 214 33.12 -16.37 -22.25
C GLU A 214 33.62 -16.35 -23.68
N GLY A 215 34.52 -15.40 -23.97
CA GLY A 215 35.30 -15.38 -25.20
C GLY A 215 36.47 -16.34 -25.08
N THR A 216 36.54 -17.31 -25.98
CA THR A 216 37.80 -17.95 -26.37
C THR A 216 38.06 -17.62 -27.81
N ALA A 217 39.21 -16.99 -28.05
CA ALA A 217 39.79 -16.76 -29.37
C ALA A 217 40.20 -18.09 -30.01
N ASP A 218 39.92 -18.25 -31.29
CA ASP A 218 40.92 -18.84 -32.21
C ASP A 218 40.66 -18.44 -33.67
N GLU A 219 41.75 -18.44 -34.39
CA GLU A 219 42.12 -17.81 -35.66
C GLU A 219 41.58 -18.49 -36.94
N ARG A 220 41.55 -17.64 -38.01
CA ARG A 220 41.81 -17.94 -39.45
C ARG A 220 40.73 -18.70 -40.24
N ASP A 221 40.24 -18.22 -41.36
CA ASP A 221 40.92 -17.98 -42.65
C ASP A 221 39.96 -17.35 -43.68
N GLU A 222 40.58 -16.63 -44.58
CA GLU A 222 40.05 -15.97 -45.76
C GLU A 222 39.27 -16.90 -46.73
N HIS A 223 38.24 -16.43 -47.41
CA HIS A 223 38.25 -16.36 -48.88
C HIS A 223 37.02 -15.65 -49.52
N ASP A 224 37.35 -14.88 -50.52
CA ASP A 224 36.63 -14.19 -51.58
C ASP A 224 35.33 -14.81 -52.13
N GLY A 225 34.48 -13.92 -52.69
CA GLY A 225 33.62 -14.25 -53.81
C GLY A 225 32.32 -13.47 -53.96
N ALA A 226 32.44 -12.34 -54.54
CA ALA A 226 31.72 -11.62 -55.58
C ALA A 226 30.28 -12.00 -55.99
N ALA A 227 29.53 -10.91 -56.24
CA ALA A 227 28.52 -10.64 -57.25
C ALA A 227 27.05 -11.06 -57.06
N GLY A 228 26.21 -10.00 -57.03
CA GLY A 228 24.80 -10.05 -57.39
C GLY A 228 24.62 -10.11 -58.94
N PRO A 229 23.55 -9.67 -59.56
CA PRO A 229 22.27 -9.19 -59.10
C PRO A 229 21.06 -9.79 -59.88
N ASP A 230 19.86 -9.18 -59.64
CA ASP A 230 18.69 -9.10 -60.52
C ASP A 230 17.63 -10.22 -60.53
N GLY A 231 16.39 -9.80 -60.39
CA GLY A 231 15.35 -9.93 -61.39
C GLY A 231 13.94 -10.26 -60.89
N ARG A 232 13.13 -9.27 -60.75
CA ARG A 232 11.74 -9.05 -61.26
C ARG A 232 10.82 -10.25 -61.51
N GLY A 233 9.54 -10.00 -61.12
CA GLY A 233 8.34 -10.38 -61.89
C GLY A 233 7.37 -11.18 -61.05
N ALA A 234 6.27 -10.64 -60.63
CA ALA A 234 5.03 -10.30 -61.33
C ALA A 234 4.05 -11.48 -61.40
N GLU A 235 2.91 -11.21 -60.80
CA GLU A 235 1.53 -11.40 -61.29
C GLU A 235 0.84 -12.76 -61.25
N ASN A 236 -0.39 -12.60 -60.76
CA ASN A 236 -1.69 -13.21 -61.15
C ASN A 236 -2.10 -14.54 -60.48
N ALA A 237 -3.13 -14.46 -59.72
CA ALA A 237 -4.58 -14.42 -60.03
C ALA A 237 -5.21 -15.81 -60.19
N ASP A 238 -6.38 -15.91 -59.63
CA ASP A 238 -7.57 -16.70 -59.89
C ASP A 238 -7.85 -17.96 -59.05
N ALA A 239 -8.81 -17.78 -58.18
CA ALA A 239 -10.19 -18.30 -58.17
C ALA A 239 -10.41 -19.81 -58.34
N HIS A 240 -11.08 -20.41 -57.41
CA HIS A 240 -12.32 -21.22 -57.46
C HIS A 240 -12.41 -22.13 -56.22
N ASP A 241 -13.37 -21.87 -55.42
CA ASP A 241 -14.74 -22.43 -55.30
C ASP A 241 -14.82 -23.88 -54.74
N SER A 242 -15.63 -23.95 -53.76
CA SER A 242 -16.62 -24.94 -53.39
C SER A 242 -16.39 -25.89 -52.21
N ARG A 243 -17.36 -25.72 -51.33
CA ARG A 243 -18.22 -26.70 -50.63
C ARG A 243 -17.80 -27.29 -49.32
N ASP A 244 -18.63 -26.80 -48.36
CA ASP A 244 -19.38 -27.58 -47.34
C ASP A 244 -18.68 -28.74 -46.64
N GLU A 245 -18.41 -28.52 -45.36
CA GLU A 245 -18.83 -29.52 -44.38
C GLU A 245 -19.11 -28.80 -43.02
N GLN A 246 -20.38 -28.84 -42.63
CA GLN A 246 -20.88 -28.38 -41.35
C GLN A 246 -20.40 -29.38 -40.28
N VAL A 247 -19.54 -28.92 -39.37
CA VAL A 247 -19.44 -29.55 -38.06
C VAL A 247 -19.88 -28.53 -37.02
N ARG A 248 -21.06 -28.75 -36.49
CA ARG A 248 -21.62 -28.05 -35.34
C ARG A 248 -20.80 -28.41 -34.12
N ASP A 249 -19.98 -27.51 -33.62
CA ASP A 249 -19.53 -27.58 -32.24
C ASP A 249 -20.15 -26.41 -31.47
N ARG A 250 -21.01 -26.77 -30.54
CA ARG A 250 -21.65 -25.84 -29.59
C ARG A 250 -20.62 -25.43 -28.54
N PRO A 251 -20.50 -24.16 -28.19
CA PRO A 251 -19.69 -23.78 -27.06
C PRO A 251 -20.33 -24.33 -25.77
N ARG A 252 -19.56 -25.10 -25.02
CA ARG A 252 -19.90 -25.53 -23.66
C ARG A 252 -20.02 -24.27 -22.81
N THR A 253 -21.24 -23.95 -22.44
CA THR A 253 -21.52 -23.02 -21.35
C THR A 253 -20.92 -23.55 -20.06
N TYR A 254 -19.87 -22.90 -19.58
CA TYR A 254 -19.39 -23.07 -18.23
C TYR A 254 -20.48 -22.49 -17.31
N ARG A 255 -21.28 -23.37 -16.72
CA ARG A 255 -22.12 -23.05 -15.57
C ARG A 255 -21.17 -22.90 -14.40
N GLY A 256 -20.79 -21.66 -14.08
CA GLY A 256 -20.16 -21.33 -12.81
C GLY A 256 -21.16 -21.66 -11.70
N GLU A 257 -20.79 -22.59 -10.84
CA GLU A 257 -21.41 -22.74 -9.54
C GLU A 257 -21.20 -21.41 -8.80
N GLU A 258 -22.29 -20.68 -8.59
CA GLU A 258 -22.34 -19.59 -7.63
C GLU A 258 -22.03 -20.18 -6.25
N SER A 259 -20.76 -20.05 -5.83
CA SER A 259 -20.41 -20.18 -4.42
C SER A 259 -21.12 -19.02 -3.70
N ARG A 260 -22.27 -19.34 -3.08
CA ARG A 260 -22.92 -18.45 -2.11
C ARG A 260 -21.95 -18.29 -0.94
N GLU A 261 -21.18 -17.23 -0.96
CA GLU A 261 -20.49 -16.76 0.23
C GLU A 261 -21.54 -16.45 1.31
N PRO A 262 -21.34 -16.87 2.56
CA PRO A 262 -22.20 -16.48 3.64
C PRO A 262 -21.98 -14.97 3.87
N VAL A 263 -22.89 -14.15 3.39
CA VAL A 263 -23.01 -12.74 3.76
C VAL A 263 -23.29 -12.72 5.25
N ILE A 264 -22.27 -12.43 6.06
CA ILE A 264 -22.48 -12.08 7.46
C ILE A 264 -23.11 -10.70 7.43
N GLY A 265 -24.43 -10.66 7.54
CA GLY A 265 -25.24 -9.45 7.60
C GLY A 265 -25.03 -8.70 8.93
N ILE A 266 -23.86 -8.07 9.08
CA ILE A 266 -23.56 -7.18 10.21
C ILE A 266 -24.43 -5.92 10.14
N GLY A 267 -24.90 -5.54 8.94
CA GLY A 267 -25.61 -4.28 8.72
C GLY A 267 -27.04 -4.21 9.26
N ASP A 268 -27.77 -5.31 9.23
CA ASP A 268 -29.20 -5.29 9.61
C ASP A 268 -29.43 -5.45 11.12
N GLU A 269 -28.59 -6.21 11.83
CA GLU A 269 -28.65 -6.29 13.29
C GLU A 269 -28.17 -5.02 14.01
N LEU A 270 -27.23 -4.27 13.42
CA LEU A 270 -26.77 -2.99 13.96
C LEU A 270 -27.81 -1.88 13.81
N ARG A 271 -28.67 -1.96 12.80
CA ARG A 271 -29.65 -0.90 12.47
C ARG A 271 -30.81 -0.84 13.48
N ASP A 272 -31.25 -1.97 14.00
CA ASP A 272 -32.40 -2.06 14.94
C ASP A 272 -31.99 -1.81 16.40
N ARG A 273 -30.71 -1.88 16.72
CA ARG A 273 -30.20 -1.84 18.11
C ARG A 273 -29.67 -0.49 18.58
N PHE A 274 -29.34 0.46 17.69
CA PHE A 274 -28.51 1.64 18.03
C PHE A 274 -29.23 2.99 18.01
N GLY A 275 -30.45 3.07 18.53
CA GLY A 275 -31.24 4.31 18.61
C GLY A 275 -31.11 5.18 19.85
N GLY A 276 -30.19 4.95 20.80
CA GLY A 276 -30.14 5.66 22.08
C GLY A 276 -28.74 5.91 22.68
N GLN A 277 -28.68 6.82 23.66
CA GLN A 277 -27.42 7.31 24.28
C GLN A 277 -26.58 6.27 25.05
N ASP A 278 -27.06 5.04 25.25
CA ASP A 278 -26.34 3.96 25.95
C ASP A 278 -25.61 2.97 25.02
N TRP A 279 -25.52 3.28 23.73
CA TRP A 279 -24.94 2.39 22.73
C TRP A 279 -23.46 2.03 22.98
N PHE A 280 -22.69 2.88 23.69
CA PHE A 280 -21.28 2.63 24.01
C PHE A 280 -21.10 1.37 24.89
N LYS A 281 -21.92 1.24 25.95
CA LYS A 281 -21.92 0.06 26.83
C LYS A 281 -22.48 -1.18 26.11
N GLN A 282 -23.44 -0.95 25.21
CA GLN A 282 -24.05 -2.00 24.41
C GLN A 282 -23.13 -2.50 23.31
N ALA A 283 -22.34 -1.61 22.67
CA ALA A 283 -21.33 -1.98 21.69
C ALA A 283 -20.19 -2.80 22.30
N GLU A 284 -19.71 -2.41 23.48
CA GLU A 284 -18.67 -3.14 24.22
C GLU A 284 -19.15 -4.55 24.63
N SER A 285 -20.40 -4.68 25.10
CA SER A 285 -21.04 -5.94 25.42
C SER A 285 -21.30 -6.80 24.17
N THR A 286 -21.74 -6.19 23.07
CA THR A 286 -22.04 -6.89 21.81
C THR A 286 -20.76 -7.43 21.15
N ILE A 287 -19.65 -6.69 21.17
CA ILE A 287 -18.35 -7.17 20.67
C ILE A 287 -17.81 -8.27 21.57
N GLY A 288 -17.98 -8.16 22.89
CA GLY A 288 -17.66 -9.24 23.84
C GLY A 288 -18.46 -10.52 23.54
N GLU A 289 -19.75 -10.40 23.28
CA GLU A 289 -20.61 -11.53 22.88
C GLU A 289 -20.25 -12.10 21.50
N TRP A 290 -19.86 -11.24 20.55
CA TRP A 290 -19.43 -11.67 19.20
C TRP A 290 -18.08 -12.36 19.21
N THR A 291 -17.12 -11.85 19.96
CA THR A 291 -15.83 -12.53 20.15
C THR A 291 -16.00 -13.86 20.86
N GLN A 292 -16.91 -13.96 21.83
CA GLN A 292 -17.27 -15.20 22.49
C GLN A 292 -17.97 -16.17 21.52
N LYS A 293 -18.97 -15.70 20.74
CA LYS A 293 -19.69 -16.51 19.75
C LYS A 293 -18.79 -17.00 18.61
N LEU A 294 -17.83 -16.17 18.15
CA LEU A 294 -16.82 -16.59 17.19
C LEU A 294 -15.91 -17.65 17.81
N SER A 295 -15.39 -17.43 18.99
CA SER A 295 -14.58 -18.42 19.73
C SER A 295 -15.35 -19.75 19.91
N ASP A 296 -16.61 -19.70 20.35
CA ASP A 296 -17.47 -20.87 20.55
C ASP A 296 -17.86 -21.56 19.22
N SER A 297 -17.96 -20.84 18.13
CA SER A 297 -18.23 -21.42 16.80
C SER A 297 -17.02 -22.15 16.24
N TRP A 298 -15.83 -21.69 16.58
CA TRP A 298 -14.55 -22.31 16.20
C TRP A 298 -14.28 -23.54 17.03
N SER A 299 -14.48 -23.49 18.34
CA SER A 299 -14.37 -24.66 19.23
C SER A 299 -15.31 -25.78 18.80
N ARG A 300 -16.54 -25.46 18.38
CA ARG A 300 -17.52 -26.43 17.86
C ARG A 300 -17.14 -27.03 16.50
N ARG A 301 -16.38 -26.31 15.67
CA ARG A 301 -15.84 -26.85 14.40
C ARG A 301 -14.66 -27.79 14.62
N GLU A 302 -13.86 -27.58 15.63
CA GLU A 302 -12.82 -28.50 16.07
C GLU A 302 -13.42 -29.79 16.65
N ASP A 303 -14.41 -29.69 17.50
CA ASP A 303 -15.11 -30.85 18.10
C ASP A 303 -15.91 -31.67 17.08
N SER A 304 -16.46 -31.06 16.03
CA SER A 304 -17.16 -31.79 14.97
C SER A 304 -16.23 -32.58 14.02
N ARG A 305 -14.93 -32.30 14.06
CA ARG A 305 -13.90 -33.09 13.33
C ARG A 305 -13.34 -34.24 14.13
N THR A 306 -13.65 -34.36 15.41
CA THR A 306 -13.16 -35.41 16.31
C THR A 306 -14.19 -36.48 16.68
N GLY A 307 -15.46 -36.33 16.30
CA GLY A 307 -16.54 -37.26 16.62
C GLY A 307 -16.98 -38.14 15.44
N GLY A 308 -16.29 -39.24 15.17
CA GLY A 308 -16.79 -40.22 14.20
C GLY A 308 -15.76 -41.20 13.67
N ALA A 309 -15.24 -42.08 14.48
CA ALA A 309 -14.60 -43.30 13.95
C ALA A 309 -14.86 -44.51 14.86
N ARG A 310 -15.76 -45.34 14.46
CA ARG A 310 -15.80 -46.75 14.87
C ARG A 310 -14.81 -47.54 14.01
N SER A 311 -13.99 -48.30 14.72
CA SER A 311 -12.97 -49.25 14.30
C SER A 311 -13.24 -50.03 13.01
N ARG A 312 -12.19 -50.11 12.17
CA ARG A 312 -11.77 -51.32 11.45
C ARG A 312 -10.28 -51.25 11.15
N ASP A 313 -9.59 -52.34 11.48
CA ASP A 313 -8.16 -52.57 11.32
C ASP A 313 -7.68 -52.40 9.88
N GLY A 314 -6.50 -51.85 9.70
CA GLY A 314 -5.78 -51.78 8.42
C GLY A 314 -4.65 -50.76 8.45
N ASP A 315 -3.43 -51.30 8.53
CA ASP A 315 -2.13 -50.61 8.48
C ASP A 315 -2.05 -49.50 7.44
N THR A 316 -1.71 -48.29 7.86
CA THR A 316 -1.05 -47.26 7.03
C THR A 316 -0.35 -46.21 7.89
N PRO A 317 0.76 -45.57 7.42
CA PRO A 317 1.73 -44.88 8.28
C PRO A 317 1.20 -43.57 8.83
N SER A 318 1.59 -43.32 10.07
CA SER A 318 1.25 -42.19 10.90
C SER A 318 1.54 -40.83 10.24
N LYS A 319 0.49 -40.05 9.93
CA LYS A 319 0.60 -38.60 9.82
C LYS A 319 0.70 -38.04 11.23
N SER A 320 1.81 -37.40 11.53
CA SER A 320 2.06 -36.72 12.79
C SER A 320 0.90 -35.79 13.12
N ARG A 321 0.27 -36.01 14.27
CA ARG A 321 -0.57 -35.06 14.96
C ARG A 321 0.26 -33.80 15.16
N ARG A 322 -0.14 -32.67 14.59
CA ARG A 322 0.30 -31.37 15.08
C ARG A 322 -0.31 -31.21 16.47
N ASP A 323 0.52 -31.55 17.43
CA ASP A 323 0.34 -31.21 18.83
C ASP A 323 0.29 -29.68 18.91
N GLY A 324 -0.65 -29.12 19.65
CA GLY A 324 -0.68 -27.71 20.00
C GLY A 324 0.48 -27.38 20.93
N SER A 325 1.71 -27.50 20.43
CA SER A 325 2.88 -27.04 21.14
C SER A 325 2.74 -25.55 21.35
N VAL A 326 2.80 -25.13 22.60
CA VAL A 326 3.20 -23.80 23.03
C VAL A 326 4.30 -23.38 22.06
N ARG A 327 4.02 -22.40 21.18
CA ARG A 327 5.03 -21.83 20.28
C ARG A 327 6.18 -21.48 21.17
N ASP A 328 7.34 -22.11 20.99
CA ASP A 328 8.56 -21.71 21.65
C ASP A 328 8.74 -20.23 21.35
N ALA A 329 8.44 -19.40 22.34
CA ALA A 329 8.60 -17.96 22.23
C ALA A 329 10.09 -17.75 21.95
N ALA A 330 10.41 -17.35 20.70
CA ALA A 330 11.78 -17.08 20.31
C ALA A 330 12.38 -16.16 21.38
N VAL A 331 13.51 -16.56 21.93
CA VAL A 331 14.15 -15.86 23.06
C VAL A 331 14.51 -14.45 22.58
N GLU A 332 14.01 -13.45 23.29
CA GLU A 332 14.38 -12.06 23.05
C GLU A 332 15.88 -11.88 23.35
N GLU A 333 16.60 -11.30 22.41
CA GLU A 333 18.05 -11.05 22.54
C GLU A 333 18.37 -9.55 22.41
N VAL A 334 19.53 -9.14 22.92
CA VAL A 334 20.06 -7.80 22.70
C VAL A 334 20.66 -7.72 21.30
N LEU A 335 20.02 -6.94 20.42
CA LEU A 335 20.46 -6.75 19.04
C LEU A 335 21.67 -5.83 18.91
N GLY A 336 21.86 -4.94 19.88
CA GLY A 336 22.99 -4.01 19.95
C GLY A 336 22.71 -2.78 20.78
N ALA A 337 23.76 -1.97 20.96
CA ALA A 337 23.69 -0.64 21.57
C ALA A 337 24.16 0.40 20.55
N PHE A 338 23.43 1.49 20.41
CA PHE A 338 23.60 2.50 19.36
C PHE A 338 23.66 3.90 19.95
N ASP A 339 24.42 4.79 19.31
CA ASP A 339 24.50 6.19 19.71
C ASP A 339 23.21 6.95 19.39
N ILE A 340 22.54 6.58 18.29
CA ILE A 340 21.24 7.11 17.85
C ILE A 340 20.39 5.96 17.33
N VAL A 341 19.11 5.99 17.68
CA VAL A 341 18.09 5.09 17.12
C VAL A 341 16.96 5.91 16.51
N ILE A 342 16.64 5.60 15.26
CA ILE A 342 15.50 6.15 14.51
C ILE A 342 14.50 5.04 14.28
N VAL A 343 13.25 5.23 14.70
CA VAL A 343 12.18 4.24 14.56
C VAL A 343 11.14 4.72 13.56
N CYS A 344 11.04 3.99 12.44
CA CYS A 344 10.06 4.17 11.35
C CYS A 344 9.20 2.92 11.22
N ALA A 345 8.53 2.52 12.31
CA ALA A 345 7.88 1.21 12.44
C ALA A 345 6.44 1.15 11.87
N GLY A 346 5.96 2.21 11.19
CA GLY A 346 4.66 2.22 10.51
C GLY A 346 3.52 1.70 11.39
N LEU A 347 2.93 0.56 11.02
CA LEU A 347 1.83 -0.08 11.74
C LEU A 347 2.15 -0.49 13.18
N GLN A 348 3.42 -0.59 13.57
CA GLN A 348 3.84 -0.96 14.92
C GLN A 348 4.35 0.23 15.76
N ALA A 349 4.21 1.47 15.26
CA ALA A 349 4.79 2.67 15.87
C ALA A 349 4.33 2.92 17.32
N ASP A 350 3.04 2.76 17.61
CA ASP A 350 2.47 2.94 18.96
C ASP A 350 2.91 1.83 19.93
N ARG A 351 3.07 0.60 19.44
CA ARG A 351 3.56 -0.54 20.24
C ARG A 351 5.02 -0.36 20.64
N LEU A 352 5.88 -0.01 19.69
CA LEU A 352 7.29 0.26 19.98
C LEU A 352 7.47 1.52 20.84
N ALA A 353 6.62 2.54 20.68
CA ALA A 353 6.63 3.68 21.59
C ALA A 353 6.30 3.27 23.02
N THR A 354 5.29 2.45 23.22
CA THR A 354 4.93 1.90 24.54
C THR A 354 6.07 1.05 25.11
N ALA A 355 6.70 0.20 24.28
CA ALA A 355 7.85 -0.62 24.68
C ALA A 355 9.07 0.24 25.07
N ALA A 356 9.22 1.43 24.48
CA ALA A 356 10.26 2.41 24.83
C ALA A 356 9.91 3.26 26.06
N GLY A 357 8.77 3.02 26.70
CA GLY A 357 8.27 3.82 27.83
C GLY A 357 7.84 5.22 27.47
N LEU A 358 7.44 5.44 26.23
CA LEU A 358 6.80 6.66 25.73
C LEU A 358 5.28 6.54 25.84
N ASP A 359 4.58 7.67 25.67
CA ASP A 359 3.13 7.68 25.61
C ASP A 359 2.63 6.76 24.48
N ALA A 360 1.58 6.01 24.78
CA ALA A 360 0.91 5.16 23.81
C ALA A 360 0.14 5.97 22.74
N GLU A 361 -0.23 7.22 23.04
CA GLU A 361 -0.91 8.11 22.11
C GLU A 361 0.10 8.83 21.18
N PRO A 362 -0.26 9.06 19.90
CA PRO A 362 -1.46 8.56 19.23
C PRO A 362 -1.43 7.04 19.01
N ARG A 363 -2.62 6.42 19.01
CA ARG A 363 -2.78 5.00 18.69
C ARG A 363 -2.81 4.79 17.18
N ILE A 364 -2.28 3.66 16.72
CA ILE A 364 -2.40 3.26 15.33
C ILE A 364 -3.64 2.38 15.16
N VAL A 365 -4.57 2.85 14.35
CA VAL A 365 -5.73 2.08 13.87
C VAL A 365 -5.43 1.67 12.42
N PRO A 366 -5.41 0.37 12.13
CA PRO A 366 -5.15 -0.10 10.78
C PRO A 366 -6.40 0.05 9.90
N PHE A 367 -6.20 0.59 8.68
CA PHE A 367 -7.24 0.66 7.65
C PHE A 367 -6.75 -0.10 6.41
N THR A 368 -7.60 -0.96 5.86
CA THR A 368 -7.31 -1.59 4.56
C THR A 368 -7.48 -0.57 3.45
N SER A 369 -6.72 -0.76 2.39
CA SER A 369 -6.88 -0.10 1.10
C SER A 369 -6.95 -1.19 0.05
N ASP A 370 -8.16 -1.67 -0.25
CA ASP A 370 -8.35 -2.67 -1.29
C ASP A 370 -8.33 -2.01 -2.65
N PHE A 371 -7.46 -2.48 -3.51
CA PHE A 371 -7.43 -2.10 -4.91
C PHE A 371 -8.05 -3.20 -5.77
N TYR A 372 -8.65 -2.79 -6.86
CA TYR A 372 -9.08 -3.65 -7.96
C TYR A 372 -8.24 -3.31 -9.19
N ARG A 373 -8.21 -4.21 -10.15
CA ARG A 373 -7.39 -4.04 -11.33
C ARG A 373 -8.15 -4.44 -12.59
N ILE A 374 -7.89 -3.73 -13.68
CA ILE A 374 -8.15 -4.19 -15.03
C ILE A 374 -6.77 -4.42 -15.65
N PRO A 375 -6.39 -5.67 -15.95
CA PRO A 375 -5.12 -5.97 -16.59
C PRO A 375 -5.00 -5.22 -17.93
N ALA A 376 -3.77 -4.88 -18.33
CA ALA A 376 -3.52 -4.41 -19.68
C ALA A 376 -4.04 -5.47 -20.64
N ALA A 377 -4.78 -5.05 -21.67
CA ALA A 377 -5.28 -5.99 -22.66
C ALA A 377 -4.09 -6.63 -23.39
N ASP A 378 -4.14 -7.93 -23.60
CA ASP A 378 -3.37 -8.55 -24.68
C ASP A 378 -3.68 -7.77 -25.97
N THR A 379 -2.68 -7.58 -26.82
CA THR A 379 -2.61 -6.65 -27.96
C THR A 379 -3.80 -6.66 -28.94
N ASP A 380 -4.77 -7.55 -28.77
CA ASP A 380 -5.91 -7.73 -29.67
C ASP A 380 -7.27 -7.22 -29.12
N SER A 381 -7.30 -6.61 -27.92
CA SER A 381 -8.54 -6.06 -27.34
C SER A 381 -8.36 -4.61 -26.89
N PRO A 382 -9.12 -3.64 -27.45
CA PRO A 382 -8.99 -2.21 -27.10
C PRO A 382 -9.53 -1.81 -25.73
N THR A 383 -9.61 -2.70 -24.75
CA THR A 383 -10.52 -2.59 -23.63
C THR A 383 -10.01 -1.92 -22.36
N GLY A 384 -8.76 -1.52 -22.21
CA GLY A 384 -8.32 -0.99 -20.90
C GLY A 384 -7.65 0.38 -20.97
N THR A 385 -6.75 0.55 -21.91
CA THR A 385 -5.82 1.67 -21.95
C THR A 385 -6.41 2.96 -22.56
N GLU A 386 -7.52 2.86 -23.27
CA GLU A 386 -8.19 4.03 -23.86
C GLU A 386 -9.17 4.71 -22.89
N VAL A 387 -9.60 4.02 -21.81
CA VAL A 387 -10.61 4.53 -20.88
C VAL A 387 -10.06 5.64 -19.99
N VAL A 388 -8.81 5.50 -19.49
CA VAL A 388 -8.14 6.52 -18.67
C VAL A 388 -6.68 6.62 -19.08
N ARG A 389 -6.18 7.85 -19.26
CA ARG A 389 -4.80 8.13 -19.68
C ARG A 389 -3.85 8.36 -18.51
N GLY A 390 -4.36 8.92 -17.42
CA GLY A 390 -3.60 9.31 -16.25
C GLY A 390 -4.25 8.85 -14.94
N ILE A 391 -4.39 9.78 -14.02
CA ILE A 391 -5.02 9.60 -12.72
C ILE A 391 -6.34 10.35 -12.73
N VAL A 392 -7.46 9.67 -12.51
CA VAL A 392 -8.77 10.30 -12.38
C VAL A 392 -9.35 9.96 -11.01
N GLY A 393 -9.72 10.96 -10.24
CA GLY A 393 -10.21 10.79 -8.87
C GLY A 393 -11.51 11.55 -8.60
N SER A 394 -12.28 11.09 -7.62
CA SER A 394 -13.39 11.82 -7.04
C SER A 394 -12.90 13.01 -6.21
N VAL A 395 -13.76 14.00 -6.03
CA VAL A 395 -13.47 15.13 -5.13
C VAL A 395 -13.43 14.64 -3.68
N PRO A 396 -12.38 14.94 -2.91
CA PRO A 396 -12.33 14.62 -1.50
C PRO A 396 -13.49 15.23 -0.71
N ASP A 397 -14.02 14.48 0.26
CA ASP A 397 -15.05 14.96 1.18
C ASP A 397 -14.51 14.92 2.63
N PRO A 398 -14.23 16.08 3.25
CA PRO A 398 -13.74 16.13 4.63
C PRO A 398 -14.69 15.51 5.65
N GLN A 399 -16.00 15.45 5.36
CA GLN A 399 -16.99 14.81 6.23
C GLN A 399 -17.07 13.29 6.05
N ALA A 400 -16.43 12.78 4.99
CA ALA A 400 -16.44 11.37 4.62
C ALA A 400 -15.00 10.88 4.36
N PRO A 401 -14.11 10.87 5.39
CA PRO A 401 -12.74 10.43 5.20
C PRO A 401 -12.71 8.99 4.66
N PHE A 402 -11.75 8.71 3.79
CA PHE A 402 -11.56 7.40 3.14
C PHE A 402 -12.61 6.99 2.10
N THR A 403 -13.50 7.90 1.66
CA THR A 403 -14.45 7.62 0.57
C THR A 403 -13.93 8.02 -0.81
N GLU A 404 -12.77 8.64 -0.87
CA GLU A 404 -12.10 8.99 -2.12
C GLU A 404 -11.78 7.75 -2.93
N THR A 405 -12.11 7.80 -4.21
CA THR A 405 -11.80 6.74 -5.15
C THR A 405 -11.09 7.29 -6.36
N SER A 406 -10.17 6.52 -6.90
CA SER A 406 -9.48 6.88 -8.13
C SER A 406 -9.41 5.69 -9.08
N ILE A 407 -9.21 6.00 -10.35
CA ILE A 407 -8.79 5.07 -11.38
C ILE A 407 -7.48 5.60 -11.95
N VAL A 408 -6.48 4.74 -11.98
CA VAL A 408 -5.10 5.11 -12.28
C VAL A 408 -4.57 4.19 -13.36
N ARG A 409 -3.99 4.76 -14.42
CA ARG A 409 -3.25 3.96 -15.39
C ARG A 409 -1.89 3.59 -14.82
N GLY A 410 -1.70 2.32 -14.49
CA GLY A 410 -0.46 1.77 -13.94
C GLY A 410 0.71 1.82 -14.92
N LEU A 411 1.93 1.58 -14.43
CA LEU A 411 3.14 1.54 -15.26
C LEU A 411 3.14 0.42 -16.30
N ASP A 412 2.38 -0.63 -16.03
CA ASP A 412 2.15 -1.77 -16.92
C ASP A 412 0.96 -1.58 -17.87
N ASP A 413 0.45 -0.34 -17.97
CA ASP A 413 -0.72 0.05 -18.75
C ASP A 413 -2.06 -0.57 -18.33
N GLY A 414 -2.10 -1.40 -17.30
CA GLY A 414 -3.34 -1.80 -16.64
C GLY A 414 -3.96 -0.64 -15.86
N LEU A 415 -5.24 -0.78 -15.50
CA LEU A 415 -5.91 0.19 -14.65
C LEU A 415 -5.99 -0.32 -13.21
N ILE A 416 -5.67 0.55 -12.26
CA ILE A 416 -5.79 0.33 -10.82
C ILE A 416 -6.97 1.17 -10.33
N LEU A 417 -7.94 0.54 -9.69
CA LEU A 417 -9.14 1.17 -9.15
C LEU A 417 -9.09 1.11 -7.62
N GLY A 418 -9.24 2.24 -6.96
CA GLY A 418 -9.21 2.28 -5.50
C GLY A 418 -8.72 3.61 -4.94
N PRO A 419 -8.47 3.66 -3.63
CA PRO A 419 -8.70 2.56 -2.69
C PRO A 419 -10.17 2.38 -2.31
N ASN A 420 -10.58 1.15 -1.97
CA ASN A 420 -11.77 0.89 -1.18
C ASN A 420 -11.31 0.68 0.27
N THR A 421 -11.59 1.63 1.15
CA THR A 421 -10.95 1.72 2.46
C THR A 421 -11.93 1.41 3.59
N PHE A 422 -11.53 0.53 4.50
CA PHE A 422 -12.29 0.17 5.71
C PHE A 422 -11.33 -0.26 6.84
N VAL A 423 -11.84 -0.40 8.05
CA VAL A 423 -11.04 -0.83 9.21
C VAL A 423 -10.50 -2.23 8.97
N ALA A 424 -9.18 -2.40 9.09
CA ALA A 424 -8.52 -3.70 8.91
C ALA A 424 -8.73 -4.61 10.13
N LEU A 425 -8.86 -5.91 9.88
CA LEU A 425 -8.96 -6.94 10.92
C LEU A 425 -7.58 -7.39 11.45
N GLY A 426 -6.53 -6.72 11.07
CA GLY A 426 -5.16 -6.93 11.53
C GLY A 426 -4.21 -5.89 10.94
N ARG A 427 -3.09 -5.66 11.61
CA ARG A 427 -2.10 -4.65 11.18
C ARG A 427 -1.31 -5.09 9.95
N GLU A 428 -1.20 -6.40 9.73
CA GLU A 428 -0.38 -6.99 8.66
C GLU A 428 -1.16 -8.01 7.84
N THR A 429 -2.48 -7.82 7.76
CA THR A 429 -3.37 -8.70 6.99
C THR A 429 -3.47 -8.21 5.55
N TYR A 430 -2.47 -8.52 4.74
CA TYR A 430 -2.45 -8.24 3.31
C TYR A 430 -3.27 -9.26 2.49
N ASP A 431 -3.59 -10.42 3.07
CA ASP A 431 -4.59 -11.34 2.55
C ASP A 431 -6.02 -10.83 2.85
N ARG A 432 -6.92 -10.94 1.87
CA ARG A 432 -8.33 -10.50 2.00
C ARG A 432 -9.12 -11.27 3.05
N HIS A 433 -8.67 -12.46 3.40
CA HIS A 433 -9.29 -13.33 4.41
C HIS A 433 -8.52 -13.36 5.73
N GLY A 434 -7.41 -12.63 5.81
CA GLY A 434 -6.58 -12.57 7.00
C GLY A 434 -7.25 -11.77 8.13
N PHE A 435 -7.06 -12.22 9.37
CA PHE A 435 -7.43 -11.48 10.57
C PHE A 435 -6.47 -11.80 11.71
N ASP A 436 -6.32 -10.86 12.64
CA ASP A 436 -5.56 -11.02 13.87
C ASP A 436 -6.41 -10.61 15.07
N LEU A 437 -6.69 -11.57 15.97
CA LEU A 437 -7.56 -11.33 17.13
C LEU A 437 -6.96 -10.35 18.13
N ALA A 438 -5.64 -10.29 18.26
CA ALA A 438 -4.96 -9.36 19.15
C ALA A 438 -5.10 -7.92 18.63
N ASP A 439 -4.98 -7.74 17.32
CA ASP A 439 -5.15 -6.45 16.65
C ASP A 439 -6.60 -5.97 16.69
N ILE A 440 -7.57 -6.86 16.40
CA ILE A 440 -9.00 -6.57 16.53
C ILE A 440 -9.30 -6.11 17.96
N SER A 441 -8.83 -6.88 18.96
CA SER A 441 -9.02 -6.59 20.37
C SER A 441 -8.34 -5.27 20.79
N SER A 442 -7.17 -4.95 20.24
CA SER A 442 -6.47 -3.68 20.48
C SER A 442 -7.26 -2.50 19.94
N THR A 443 -7.75 -2.60 18.69
CA THR A 443 -8.59 -1.57 18.06
C THR A 443 -9.91 -1.39 18.81
N ALA A 444 -10.57 -2.48 19.20
CA ALA A 444 -11.83 -2.44 19.96
C ALA A 444 -11.69 -1.83 21.37
N ARG A 445 -10.50 -1.88 21.99
CA ARG A 445 -10.24 -1.22 23.27
C ARG A 445 -9.90 0.27 23.12
N SER A 446 -9.70 0.77 21.90
CA SER A 446 -9.39 2.19 21.67
C SER A 446 -10.65 3.05 21.85
N LYS A 447 -10.63 3.96 22.82
CA LYS A 447 -11.71 4.94 23.01
C LYS A 447 -11.84 5.88 21.80
N GLY A 448 -10.71 6.29 21.21
CA GLY A 448 -10.68 7.13 20.02
C GLY A 448 -11.36 6.46 18.84
N PHE A 449 -11.14 5.15 18.63
CA PHE A 449 -11.81 4.41 17.56
C PHE A 449 -13.34 4.47 17.67
N TRP A 450 -13.90 4.31 18.86
CA TRP A 450 -15.36 4.37 19.04
C TRP A 450 -15.94 5.76 18.87
N LYS A 451 -15.21 6.80 19.31
CA LYS A 451 -15.60 8.19 19.05
C LYS A 451 -15.59 8.49 17.54
N PHE A 452 -14.52 8.10 16.84
CA PHE A 452 -14.43 8.21 15.40
C PHE A 452 -15.58 7.46 14.70
N ALA A 453 -15.83 6.21 15.07
CA ALA A 453 -16.93 5.42 14.52
C ALA A 453 -18.30 6.08 14.76
N ALA A 454 -18.51 6.70 15.90
CA ALA A 454 -19.74 7.42 16.20
C ALA A 454 -19.90 8.70 15.37
N GLN A 455 -18.81 9.45 15.20
CA GLN A 455 -18.80 10.69 14.40
C GLN A 455 -19.04 10.41 12.92
N THR A 456 -18.47 9.32 12.40
CA THR A 456 -18.57 8.93 11.00
C THR A 456 -19.76 8.02 10.68
N ALA A 457 -20.47 7.52 11.69
CA ALA A 457 -21.58 6.55 11.53
C ALA A 457 -22.65 6.98 10.52
N LYS A 458 -23.04 8.25 10.51
CA LYS A 458 -24.04 8.79 9.57
C LYS A 458 -23.53 8.79 8.14
N THR A 459 -22.26 9.09 7.95
CA THR A 459 -21.60 9.15 6.65
C THR A 459 -21.32 7.75 6.12
N VAL A 460 -20.83 6.86 6.98
CA VAL A 460 -20.61 5.44 6.68
C VAL A 460 -21.94 4.77 6.33
N ALA A 461 -23.05 5.06 7.05
CA ALA A 461 -24.36 4.47 6.74
C ALA A 461 -24.87 4.82 5.33
N ARG A 462 -24.49 5.98 4.78
CA ARG A 462 -24.82 6.38 3.40
C ARG A 462 -23.92 5.71 2.36
N GLY A 463 -22.70 5.28 2.75
CA GLY A 463 -21.66 4.74 1.87
C GLY A 463 -21.32 3.25 2.09
N VAL A 464 -22.08 2.50 2.91
CA VAL A 464 -21.73 1.09 3.26
C VAL A 464 -21.78 0.16 2.05
N LYS A 465 -22.66 0.39 1.06
CA LYS A 465 -22.78 -0.52 -0.10
C LYS A 465 -21.48 -0.67 -0.90
N PRO A 466 -20.73 0.40 -1.23
CA PRO A 466 -19.43 0.27 -1.91
C PRO A 466 -18.38 -0.48 -1.10
N LEU A 467 -18.42 -0.38 0.24
CA LEU A 467 -17.43 -1.01 1.12
C LEU A 467 -17.49 -2.54 1.12
N VAL A 468 -18.69 -3.11 0.91
CA VAL A 468 -18.92 -4.56 0.98
C VAL A 468 -19.21 -5.21 -0.37
N SER A 469 -19.34 -4.43 -1.44
CA SER A 469 -19.68 -4.93 -2.76
C SER A 469 -18.76 -4.34 -3.83
N ARG A 470 -17.95 -5.20 -4.47
CA ARG A 470 -17.15 -4.85 -5.65
C ARG A 470 -17.98 -4.14 -6.72
N THR A 471 -19.17 -4.66 -7.02
CA THR A 471 -20.06 -4.06 -8.02
C THR A 471 -20.45 -2.64 -7.64
N ALA A 472 -20.86 -2.39 -6.39
CA ALA A 472 -21.23 -1.06 -5.94
C ALA A 472 -20.01 -0.11 -5.90
N PHE A 473 -18.81 -0.61 -5.62
CA PHE A 473 -17.58 0.18 -5.70
C PHE A 473 -17.28 0.60 -7.16
N VAL A 474 -17.34 -0.35 -8.08
CA VAL A 474 -17.13 -0.08 -9.52
C VAL A 474 -18.21 0.86 -10.07
N ASP A 475 -19.48 0.71 -9.65
CA ASP A 475 -20.57 1.62 -10.02
C ASP A 475 -20.32 3.04 -9.52
N GLY A 476 -19.64 3.22 -8.38
CA GLY A 476 -19.18 4.51 -7.90
C GLY A 476 -18.22 5.19 -8.88
N ILE A 477 -17.26 4.45 -9.42
CA ILE A 477 -16.30 4.94 -10.43
C ILE A 477 -17.00 5.20 -11.77
N ARG A 478 -17.96 4.36 -12.17
CA ARG A 478 -18.74 4.54 -13.41
C ARG A 478 -19.57 5.81 -13.43
N ARG A 479 -19.79 6.46 -12.30
CA ARG A 479 -20.43 7.79 -12.28
C ARG A 479 -19.62 8.83 -13.06
N PHE A 480 -18.30 8.73 -13.02
CA PHE A 480 -17.39 9.62 -13.75
C PHE A 480 -16.65 8.96 -14.91
N VAL A 481 -16.59 7.62 -14.98
CA VAL A 481 -16.08 6.83 -16.12
C VAL A 481 -17.16 5.84 -16.58
N PRO A 482 -18.22 6.28 -17.29
CA PRO A 482 -19.36 5.43 -17.62
C PRO A 482 -19.03 4.22 -18.51
N GLU A 483 -17.99 4.34 -19.31
CA GLU A 483 -17.52 3.32 -20.26
C GLU A 483 -16.77 2.15 -19.60
N LEU A 484 -16.50 2.24 -18.30
CA LEU A 484 -15.82 1.19 -17.54
C LEU A 484 -16.67 -0.09 -17.53
N ASP A 485 -16.11 -1.19 -18.03
CA ASP A 485 -16.76 -2.51 -17.99
C ASP A 485 -16.50 -3.20 -16.63
N PRO A 486 -17.53 -3.39 -15.80
CA PRO A 486 -17.38 -4.02 -14.50
C PRO A 486 -16.99 -5.49 -14.57
N THR A 487 -17.17 -6.15 -15.72
CA THR A 487 -16.86 -7.58 -15.90
C THR A 487 -15.35 -7.83 -16.00
N THR A 488 -14.58 -6.84 -16.45
CA THR A 488 -13.12 -6.92 -16.58
C THR A 488 -12.37 -6.64 -15.27
N VAL A 489 -13.08 -6.16 -14.24
CA VAL A 489 -12.49 -5.78 -12.96
C VAL A 489 -12.19 -7.02 -12.13
N VAL A 490 -10.93 -7.23 -11.79
CA VAL A 490 -10.46 -8.32 -10.93
C VAL A 490 -9.92 -7.78 -9.60
N PRO A 491 -9.81 -8.60 -8.55
CA PRO A 491 -9.13 -8.22 -7.33
C PRO A 491 -7.67 -7.84 -7.62
N GLY A 492 -7.22 -6.71 -7.10
CA GLY A 492 -5.84 -6.25 -7.12
C GLY A 492 -5.17 -6.44 -5.75
N THR A 493 -4.15 -5.65 -5.49
CA THR A 493 -3.41 -5.65 -4.22
C THR A 493 -4.25 -5.12 -3.06
N ARG A 494 -3.91 -5.53 -1.84
CA ARG A 494 -4.43 -4.95 -0.60
C ARG A 494 -3.30 -4.24 0.12
N GLY A 495 -3.50 -2.98 0.46
CA GLY A 495 -2.66 -2.26 1.40
C GLY A 495 -3.28 -2.25 2.80
N VAL A 496 -2.45 -2.02 3.82
CA VAL A 496 -2.91 -1.70 5.18
C VAL A 496 -2.23 -0.42 5.61
N ARG A 497 -3.02 0.64 5.80
CA ARG A 497 -2.55 1.96 6.21
C ARG A 497 -2.49 2.08 7.74
N ALA A 498 -1.37 2.58 8.25
CA ALA A 498 -1.23 2.98 9.64
C ALA A 498 -1.85 4.38 9.84
N GLN A 499 -3.06 4.45 10.36
CA GLN A 499 -3.70 5.73 10.66
C GLN A 499 -3.55 6.05 12.14
N ALA A 500 -2.84 7.12 12.43
CA ALA A 500 -2.73 7.63 13.79
C ALA A 500 -4.03 8.32 14.20
N MET A 501 -4.48 8.04 15.43
CA MET A 501 -5.75 8.53 15.97
C MET A 501 -5.56 8.97 17.41
N THR A 502 -6.13 10.12 17.77
CA THR A 502 -6.16 10.62 19.15
C THR A 502 -7.19 9.86 20.00
N ALA A 503 -7.10 9.99 21.34
CA ALA A 503 -8.12 9.48 22.25
C ALA A 503 -9.51 10.11 22.05
N ASP A 504 -9.59 11.25 21.35
CA ASP A 504 -10.84 11.93 20.99
C ASP A 504 -11.42 11.50 19.65
N GLY A 505 -10.72 10.61 18.92
CA GLY A 505 -11.16 10.05 17.65
C GLY A 505 -10.80 10.92 16.46
N GLU A 506 -9.92 11.87 16.62
CA GLU A 506 -9.40 12.69 15.54
C GLU A 506 -8.29 11.94 14.80
N LEU A 507 -8.35 11.96 13.48
CA LEU A 507 -7.30 11.42 12.62
C LEU A 507 -6.14 12.40 12.54
N ILE A 508 -4.92 11.90 12.69
CA ILE A 508 -3.70 12.71 12.56
C ILE A 508 -3.10 12.42 11.18
N ASP A 509 -3.14 13.42 10.32
CA ASP A 509 -2.57 13.40 8.97
C ASP A 509 -1.31 14.29 8.86
N GLU A 510 -0.62 14.53 9.96
CA GLU A 510 0.61 15.30 10.03
C GLU A 510 1.79 14.43 10.42
N LEU A 511 2.99 14.88 10.03
CA LEU A 511 4.22 14.27 10.49
C LEU A 511 4.41 14.53 11.98
N THR A 512 4.32 13.48 12.78
CA THR A 512 4.58 13.54 14.23
C THR A 512 5.83 12.74 14.55
N VAL A 513 6.86 13.44 15.03
CA VAL A 513 8.14 12.84 15.45
C VAL A 513 8.37 13.13 16.92
N THR A 514 8.51 12.09 17.71
CA THR A 514 8.84 12.16 19.13
C THR A 514 10.33 11.89 19.34
N LYS A 515 11.03 12.78 20.06
CA LYS A 515 12.42 12.58 20.45
C LYS A 515 12.55 12.47 21.95
N ARG A 516 13.29 11.47 22.43
CA ARG A 516 13.69 11.28 23.81
C ARG A 516 15.17 10.93 23.91
N GLY A 517 16.00 11.94 24.19
CA GLY A 517 17.44 11.79 24.20
C GLY A 517 17.98 11.37 22.82
N ARG A 518 18.49 10.15 22.74
CA ARG A 518 19.09 9.55 21.52
C ARG A 518 18.12 8.70 20.69
N LEU A 519 16.86 8.60 21.14
CA LEU A 519 15.79 7.88 20.47
C LEU A 519 14.88 8.89 19.74
N THR A 520 14.65 8.67 18.46
CA THR A 520 13.70 9.41 17.62
C THR A 520 12.70 8.43 17.01
N MET A 521 11.41 8.71 17.16
CA MET A 521 10.33 7.83 16.69
C MET A 521 9.33 8.60 15.83
N VAL A 522 9.05 8.09 14.64
CA VAL A 522 7.96 8.55 13.79
C VAL A 522 6.66 7.93 14.31
N ARG A 523 5.70 8.77 14.70
CA ARG A 523 4.43 8.38 15.30
C ARG A 523 3.26 8.46 14.32
N SER A 524 3.30 9.42 13.42
CA SER A 524 2.34 9.64 12.35
C SER A 524 3.03 10.24 11.14
N VAL A 525 2.44 10.02 9.98
CA VAL A 525 2.89 10.58 8.70
C VAL A 525 1.69 11.07 7.89
N PRO A 526 1.86 12.09 7.04
CA PRO A 526 0.79 12.58 6.19
C PRO A 526 0.34 11.54 5.16
N LYS A 527 -0.83 11.75 4.60
CA LYS A 527 -1.49 10.85 3.62
C LYS A 527 -0.56 10.45 2.47
N TRP A 528 0.21 11.39 1.94
CA TRP A 528 1.10 11.20 0.79
C TRP A 528 2.58 11.09 1.19
N ALA A 529 2.85 10.43 2.33
CA ALA A 529 4.22 10.31 2.87
C ALA A 529 5.21 9.63 1.92
N ALA A 530 4.78 8.78 1.00
CA ALA A 530 5.64 8.16 0.01
C ALA A 530 6.21 9.20 -0.99
N THR A 531 5.37 10.12 -1.48
CA THR A 531 5.81 11.27 -2.29
C THR A 531 6.80 12.15 -1.55
N SER A 532 6.58 12.36 -0.26
CA SER A 532 7.38 13.25 0.59
C SER A 532 8.53 12.53 1.30
N ALA A 533 8.80 11.26 0.98
CA ALA A 533 9.68 10.40 1.78
C ALA A 533 11.09 10.97 2.00
N LEU A 534 11.69 11.58 0.97
CA LEU A 534 13.00 12.17 1.07
C LEU A 534 13.00 13.43 1.94
N ALA A 535 12.00 14.30 1.81
CA ALA A 535 11.85 15.49 2.66
C ALA A 535 11.53 15.14 4.12
N ILE A 536 10.70 14.11 4.32
CA ILE A 536 10.44 13.56 5.66
C ILE A 536 11.73 13.00 6.27
N ALA A 537 12.57 12.33 5.48
CA ALA A 537 13.86 11.83 5.94
C ALA A 537 14.81 12.95 6.40
N GLU A 538 14.89 14.06 5.65
CA GLU A 538 15.63 15.26 6.08
C GLU A 538 15.15 15.69 7.47
N THR A 539 13.83 15.84 7.66
CA THR A 539 13.22 16.26 8.93
C THR A 539 13.46 15.27 10.08
N ILE A 540 13.37 13.97 9.82
CA ILE A 540 13.62 12.93 10.82
C ILE A 540 15.09 12.98 11.28
N VAL A 541 16.03 13.11 10.34
CA VAL A 541 17.46 13.14 10.64
C VAL A 541 17.83 14.44 11.37
N ASP A 542 17.32 15.60 10.93
CA ASP A 542 17.49 16.85 11.66
C ASP A 542 17.06 16.70 13.12
N ARG A 543 15.88 16.13 13.35
CA ARG A 543 15.36 15.89 14.69
C ARG A 543 16.21 14.91 15.47
N ALA A 544 16.66 13.81 14.84
CA ALA A 544 17.46 12.77 15.49
C ALA A 544 18.82 13.31 15.99
N PHE A 545 19.45 14.18 15.22
CA PHE A 545 20.77 14.72 15.52
C PHE A 545 20.73 16.08 16.26
N GLU A 546 19.56 16.71 16.43
CA GLU A 546 19.37 17.93 17.21
C GLU A 546 19.95 17.76 18.63
N ASN A 547 20.80 18.67 19.07
CA ASN A 547 21.48 18.67 20.40
C ASN A 547 22.35 17.45 20.73
N THR A 548 22.68 16.62 19.74
CA THR A 548 23.53 15.43 19.96
C THR A 548 25.00 15.70 19.58
N THR A 549 25.25 16.77 18.83
CA THR A 549 26.58 17.17 18.32
C THR A 549 27.35 18.18 19.23
N ARG A 550 26.85 18.42 20.44
CA ARG A 550 27.56 19.27 21.41
C ARG A 550 28.45 18.50 22.35
#